data_2b6dabc81cb3a678d1a95c277fdc24a6
#
_entry.id   2b6dabc81cb3a678d1a95c277fdc24a6
#
_cell.length_a   1.000
_cell.length_b   1.000
_cell.length_c   1.000
_cell.angle_alpha   90.00
_cell.angle_beta   90.00
_cell.angle_gamma   90.00
#
_symmetry.space_group_name_H-M   'P 1'
#
loop_
_entity.id
_entity.type
_entity.pdbx_description
1 polymer ?
#
loop_
_entity_poly.entity_id
_entity_poly.type
_entity_poly.pdbx_seq_one_letter_code
_entity_poly.pdbx_strand_id
1 'polypeptide(L)'
;MAKINELLRESTTTSSNLIGRPNLVALTRATTKLIYTDLVATQRTKQPVAALYGIKYLNPNGDLTFATGATYAGQIGATERESIEELTMANKDSFNKDDMFKYQNVVFKVLKDGPFTGTDETDEFGIVSEAVAANNIRMVSDAAVTEKFEGPDSDPITEASFKIDKWQTQVKSRKLKTDLTVELAQDLEANGFDAPELIDDLLATEMAEDINKDILQSLITVSSRFKVTGVSDKGVLDLTKQDSAPEQGRTLYRFICEMNSAVQRNTSYSGTYAVASTRCAAVLAASGWLMQKNDGTIPENAYGILNNGLPLYCDTNSPIDYVIVGVKAEFGGKETVGSLFYAPYTEGLDLDDPEHVGAFKVIVDPASLQPSVALLVRYALSVNPYTVGLDEDEARVINAADMDKMAGRSQMSVMLGVKLPKLITD
;
A
#
# COMPACT_ATOMS: atom_id res chain seq x y z
N MET A 1 18.13 13.18 23.36
CA MET A 1 19.19 13.87 22.58
C MET A 1 19.70 15.14 23.24
N ALA A 2 18.86 16.09 23.67
CA ALA A 2 19.32 17.32 24.34
C ALA A 2 20.12 17.03 25.61
N LYS A 3 19.62 16.20 26.54
CA LYS A 3 20.29 15.79 27.80
C LYS A 3 21.62 15.05 27.54
N ILE A 4 21.69 14.19 26.51
CA ILE A 4 22.94 13.49 26.16
C ILE A 4 24.02 14.48 25.66
N ASN A 5 23.62 15.46 24.87
CA ASN A 5 24.54 16.51 24.41
C ASN A 5 24.99 17.44 25.57
N GLU A 6 24.16 17.61 26.57
CA GLU A 6 24.46 18.39 27.77
C GLU A 6 25.47 17.63 28.67
N LEU A 7 25.27 16.33 28.88
CA LEU A 7 26.20 15.45 29.59
C LEU A 7 27.55 15.31 28.86
N LEU A 8 27.55 15.26 27.54
CA LEU A 8 28.78 15.27 26.75
C LEU A 8 29.52 16.60 26.86
N ARG A 9 28.80 17.71 26.98
CA ARG A 9 29.42 19.03 27.23
C ARG A 9 29.97 19.14 28.65
N GLU A 10 29.25 18.65 29.65
CA GLU A 10 29.74 18.63 31.04
C GLU A 10 30.97 17.73 31.19
N SER A 11 31.04 16.60 30.54
CA SER A 11 32.20 15.69 30.57
C SER A 11 33.46 16.30 29.92
N THR A 12 33.31 17.24 29.00
CA THR A 12 34.43 17.92 28.34
C THR A 12 34.94 19.16 29.13
N THR A 13 34.17 19.66 30.10
CA THR A 13 34.54 20.87 30.87
C THR A 13 35.07 20.56 32.25
N THR A 14 34.93 19.34 32.79
CA THR A 14 35.40 18.98 34.11
C THR A 14 36.76 18.30 34.05
N SER A 15 37.81 19.07 34.13
CA SER A 15 39.13 18.57 34.50
C SER A 15 39.13 18.23 36.00
N SER A 16 39.37 16.97 36.34
CA SER A 16 39.57 16.42 37.67
C SER A 16 38.32 16.11 38.49
N ASN A 17 37.91 14.94 38.40
CA ASN A 17 37.58 13.91 39.37
C ASN A 17 36.87 12.78 38.71
N LEU A 18 37.64 11.91 38.17
CA LEU A 18 37.31 10.65 37.51
C LEU A 18 36.79 9.65 38.53
N ILE A 19 35.60 9.82 39.05
CA ILE A 19 34.93 8.76 39.81
C ILE A 19 33.63 8.45 39.06
N GLY A 20 33.69 7.39 38.22
CA GLY A 20 32.51 6.59 37.86
C GLY A 20 31.54 7.14 36.81
N ARG A 21 31.84 8.25 36.11
CA ARG A 21 30.97 8.67 35.01
C ARG A 21 31.41 8.03 33.70
N PRO A 22 30.49 7.49 32.90
CA PRO A 22 30.85 6.98 31.61
C PRO A 22 31.29 8.13 30.72
N ASN A 23 32.56 8.14 30.31
CA ASN A 23 33.14 9.17 29.44
C ASN A 23 32.63 9.11 27.99
N LEU A 24 31.94 8.04 27.64
CA LEU A 24 31.43 7.77 26.29
C LEU A 24 30.10 7.02 26.37
N VAL A 25 29.07 7.59 25.72
CA VAL A 25 27.83 6.90 25.45
C VAL A 25 27.84 6.52 23.96
N ALA A 26 27.86 5.24 23.66
CA ALA A 26 27.81 4.71 22.32
C ALA A 26 26.39 4.20 22.02
N LEU A 27 25.75 4.80 21.02
CA LEU A 27 24.51 4.28 20.46
C LEU A 27 24.89 3.32 19.31
N THR A 28 24.56 2.05 19.49
CA THR A 28 24.85 1.01 18.51
C THR A 28 23.85 0.98 17.35
N ARG A 29 22.70 1.58 17.53
CA ARG A 29 21.64 1.62 16.52
C ARG A 29 20.88 2.95 16.59
N ALA A 30 20.64 3.54 15.43
CA ALA A 30 19.71 4.66 15.30
C ALA A 30 18.26 4.15 15.26
N THR A 31 17.33 4.93 15.82
CA THR A 31 15.90 4.65 15.71
C THR A 31 15.46 4.66 14.24
N THR A 32 14.68 3.67 13.86
CA THR A 32 14.11 3.60 12.52
C THR A 32 12.99 4.64 12.38
N LYS A 33 12.93 5.33 11.26
CA LYS A 33 11.81 6.24 10.97
C LYS A 33 10.50 5.48 10.89
N LEU A 34 9.48 5.98 11.54
CA LEU A 34 8.14 5.41 11.52
C LEU A 34 7.41 5.87 10.26
N ILE A 35 7.44 5.05 9.23
CA ILE A 35 6.88 5.39 7.91
C ILE A 35 5.43 4.98 7.74
N TYR A 36 4.90 4.13 8.63
CA TYR A 36 3.56 3.57 8.47
C TYR A 36 2.45 4.62 8.46
N THR A 37 2.64 5.73 9.17
CA THR A 37 1.66 6.84 9.23
C THR A 37 1.37 7.45 7.86
N ASP A 38 2.35 7.42 6.97
CA ASP A 38 2.24 7.97 5.61
C ASP A 38 1.74 6.94 4.60
N LEU A 39 1.80 5.64 4.94
CA LEU A 39 1.48 4.53 4.03
C LEU A 39 0.05 4.00 4.18
N VAL A 40 -0.47 3.96 5.42
CA VAL A 40 -1.76 3.34 5.71
C VAL A 40 -2.79 4.36 6.15
N ALA A 41 -4.05 4.05 5.89
CA ALA A 41 -5.16 4.84 6.40
C ALA A 41 -5.33 4.59 7.90
N THR A 42 -5.50 5.64 8.69
CA THR A 42 -5.67 5.54 10.14
C THR A 42 -7.10 5.83 10.52
N GLN A 43 -7.73 4.88 11.21
CA GLN A 43 -9.09 5.04 11.72
C GLN A 43 -9.15 4.55 13.16
N ARG A 44 -9.39 5.45 14.11
CA ARG A 44 -9.44 5.12 15.53
C ARG A 44 -10.68 4.31 15.89
N THR A 45 -10.55 3.36 16.81
CA THR A 45 -11.68 2.58 17.32
C THR A 45 -11.77 2.64 18.83
N LYS A 46 -13.03 2.70 19.34
CA LYS A 46 -13.32 2.62 20.78
C LYS A 46 -13.93 1.28 21.19
N GLN A 47 -14.18 0.41 20.21
CA GLN A 47 -14.79 -0.89 20.44
C GLN A 47 -13.77 -2.01 20.23
N PRO A 48 -13.89 -3.15 20.95
CA PRO A 48 -12.99 -4.29 20.80
C PRO A 48 -13.07 -4.95 19.40
N VAL A 49 -14.10 -4.62 18.63
CA VAL A 49 -14.25 -5.00 17.23
C VAL A 49 -14.37 -3.73 16.40
N ALA A 50 -13.39 -3.47 15.56
CA ALA A 50 -13.45 -2.37 14.59
C ALA A 50 -14.35 -2.76 13.42
N ALA A 51 -15.28 -1.88 13.06
CA ALA A 51 -16.14 -2.05 11.90
C ALA A 51 -15.74 -1.04 10.81
N LEU A 52 -15.42 -1.55 9.62
CA LEU A 52 -15.19 -0.75 8.43
C LEU A 52 -16.41 -0.86 7.52
N TYR A 53 -16.84 0.27 6.97
CA TYR A 53 -17.93 0.33 6.01
C TYR A 53 -17.35 0.69 4.64
N GLY A 54 -17.54 -0.19 3.67
CA GLY A 54 -17.17 0.04 2.29
C GLY A 54 -18.40 0.43 1.47
N ILE A 55 -18.34 1.54 0.74
CA ILE A 55 -19.38 1.96 -0.20
C ILE A 55 -18.88 1.62 -1.60
N LYS A 56 -19.61 0.75 -2.29
CA LYS A 56 -19.36 0.40 -3.69
C LYS A 56 -20.39 1.08 -4.56
N TYR A 57 -19.94 1.86 -5.53
CA TYR A 57 -20.81 2.38 -6.58
C TYR A 57 -20.80 1.38 -7.74
N LEU A 58 -21.98 0.95 -8.13
CA LEU A 58 -22.17 -0.03 -9.19
C LEU A 58 -22.85 0.64 -10.39
N ASN A 59 -22.41 0.30 -11.59
CA ASN A 59 -23.11 0.65 -12.80
C ASN A 59 -24.33 -0.30 -13.02
N PRO A 60 -25.19 -0.06 -14.01
CA PRO A 60 -26.34 -0.91 -14.28
C PRO A 60 -26.00 -2.38 -14.54
N ASN A 61 -24.80 -2.66 -14.99
CA ASN A 61 -24.32 -4.03 -15.25
C ASN A 61 -23.79 -4.75 -13.99
N GLY A 62 -23.80 -4.10 -12.83
CA GLY A 62 -23.25 -4.64 -11.60
C GLY A 62 -21.74 -4.48 -11.44
N ASP A 63 -21.03 -3.88 -12.42
CA ASP A 63 -19.61 -3.61 -12.33
C ASP A 63 -19.33 -2.38 -11.47
N LEU A 64 -18.13 -2.30 -10.91
CA LEU A 64 -17.67 -1.09 -10.24
C LEU A 64 -17.57 0.06 -11.24
N THR A 65 -17.97 1.29 -10.85
CA THR A 65 -18.02 2.45 -11.75
C THR A 65 -16.70 2.84 -12.37
N PHE A 66 -15.60 2.50 -11.71
CA PHE A 66 -14.23 2.72 -12.21
C PHE A 66 -13.62 1.51 -12.90
N ALA A 67 -14.35 0.40 -13.04
CA ALA A 67 -13.87 -0.72 -13.83
C ALA A 67 -13.76 -0.35 -15.32
N THR A 68 -12.82 -0.96 -16.01
CA THR A 68 -12.64 -0.75 -17.45
C THR A 68 -13.92 -1.07 -18.18
N GLY A 69 -14.39 -0.15 -19.03
CA GLY A 69 -15.62 -0.31 -19.80
C GLY A 69 -16.93 -0.09 -19.02
N ALA A 70 -16.87 0.30 -17.74
CA ALA A 70 -18.07 0.65 -17.00
C ALA A 70 -18.78 1.88 -17.61
N THR A 71 -20.06 1.74 -17.94
CA THR A 71 -20.88 2.83 -18.50
C THR A 71 -22.25 2.85 -17.85
N TYR A 72 -22.79 4.04 -17.60
CA TYR A 72 -24.14 4.21 -17.05
C TYR A 72 -25.21 4.30 -18.12
N ALA A 73 -24.89 4.96 -19.21
CA ALA A 73 -25.80 5.18 -20.31
C ALA A 73 -25.05 5.09 -21.62
N GLY A 74 -25.78 4.86 -22.68
CA GLY A 74 -25.21 4.81 -24.02
C GLY A 74 -26.20 4.22 -25.00
N GLN A 75 -25.76 4.09 -26.21
CA GLN A 75 -26.56 3.56 -27.32
C GLN A 75 -26.95 2.08 -27.07
N ILE A 76 -26.15 1.36 -26.32
CA ILE A 76 -26.34 -0.06 -26.01
C ILE A 76 -26.87 -0.19 -24.58
N GLY A 77 -28.08 -0.73 -24.41
CA GLY A 77 -28.68 -1.00 -23.10
C GLY A 77 -27.97 -2.13 -22.36
N ALA A 78 -28.22 -2.26 -21.04
CA ALA A 78 -27.62 -3.29 -20.21
C ALA A 78 -27.92 -4.71 -20.72
N THR A 79 -29.17 -5.00 -21.07
CA THR A 79 -29.61 -6.31 -21.58
C THR A 79 -29.01 -6.65 -22.93
N GLU A 80 -28.93 -5.65 -23.83
CA GLU A 80 -28.32 -5.81 -25.14
C GLU A 80 -26.82 -6.07 -25.00
N ARG A 81 -26.15 -5.40 -24.06
CA ARG A 81 -24.73 -5.56 -23.80
C ARG A 81 -24.38 -6.95 -23.24
N GLU A 82 -25.27 -7.58 -22.48
CA GLU A 82 -25.08 -8.94 -22.00
C GLU A 82 -25.08 -9.97 -23.14
N SER A 83 -25.86 -9.72 -24.19
CA SER A 83 -25.98 -10.62 -25.35
C SER A 83 -24.81 -10.52 -26.35
N ILE A 84 -23.97 -9.49 -26.25
CA ILE A 84 -22.83 -9.30 -27.16
C ILE A 84 -21.73 -10.31 -26.82
N GLU A 85 -21.24 -11.02 -27.83
CA GLU A 85 -20.16 -12.00 -27.68
C GLU A 85 -18.84 -11.36 -27.26
N GLU A 86 -18.10 -12.07 -26.42
CA GLU A 86 -16.73 -11.70 -26.05
C GLU A 86 -15.75 -12.14 -27.15
N LEU A 87 -14.81 -11.27 -27.52
CA LEU A 87 -13.78 -11.58 -28.49
C LEU A 87 -12.82 -12.63 -27.92
N THR A 88 -12.59 -13.68 -28.69
CA THR A 88 -11.59 -14.73 -28.42
C THR A 88 -10.81 -14.99 -29.71
N MET A 89 -9.62 -15.57 -29.57
CA MET A 89 -8.85 -15.97 -30.76
C MET A 89 -9.59 -17.00 -31.64
N ALA A 90 -10.56 -17.72 -31.09
CA ALA A 90 -11.34 -18.71 -31.82
C ALA A 90 -12.44 -18.09 -32.71
N ASN A 91 -13.01 -16.96 -32.31
CA ASN A 91 -14.13 -16.31 -33.02
C ASN A 91 -13.73 -15.04 -33.80
N LYS A 92 -12.45 -14.69 -33.84
CA LYS A 92 -11.96 -13.45 -34.46
C LYS A 92 -12.39 -13.26 -35.93
N ASP A 93 -12.51 -14.37 -36.67
CA ASP A 93 -12.85 -14.35 -38.09
C ASP A 93 -14.38 -14.36 -38.37
N SER A 94 -15.21 -14.42 -37.32
CA SER A 94 -16.67 -14.45 -37.47
C SER A 94 -17.33 -13.08 -37.56
N PHE A 95 -16.60 -11.99 -37.24
CA PHE A 95 -17.16 -10.65 -37.20
C PHE A 95 -17.14 -9.94 -38.58
N ASN A 96 -18.31 -9.49 -38.97
CA ASN A 96 -18.52 -8.74 -40.21
C ASN A 96 -18.75 -7.25 -39.91
N LYS A 97 -18.82 -6.44 -40.94
CA LYS A 97 -19.15 -5.02 -40.84
C LYS A 97 -20.48 -4.83 -40.09
N ASP A 98 -20.51 -3.85 -39.18
CA ASP A 98 -21.62 -3.47 -38.30
C ASP A 98 -21.87 -4.42 -37.14
N ASP A 99 -21.18 -5.56 -37.01
CA ASP A 99 -21.23 -6.42 -35.84
C ASP A 99 -20.59 -5.76 -34.62
N MET A 100 -21.01 -6.20 -33.43
CA MET A 100 -20.46 -5.75 -32.14
C MET A 100 -19.89 -6.92 -31.38
N PHE A 101 -18.80 -6.68 -30.70
CA PHE A 101 -18.15 -7.62 -29.80
C PHE A 101 -17.65 -6.94 -28.54
N LYS A 102 -17.44 -7.70 -27.47
CA LYS A 102 -16.82 -7.23 -26.23
C LYS A 102 -15.36 -7.64 -26.16
N TYR A 103 -14.54 -6.76 -25.65
CA TYR A 103 -13.17 -7.08 -25.22
C TYR A 103 -12.84 -6.31 -23.94
N GLN A 104 -12.44 -7.01 -22.90
CA GLN A 104 -12.19 -6.43 -21.58
C GLN A 104 -13.31 -5.49 -21.11
N ASN A 105 -14.55 -5.94 -21.21
CA ASN A 105 -15.75 -5.18 -20.83
C ASN A 105 -16.05 -3.91 -21.66
N VAL A 106 -15.30 -3.65 -22.71
CA VAL A 106 -15.55 -2.56 -23.66
C VAL A 106 -16.22 -3.14 -24.90
N VAL A 107 -17.28 -2.48 -25.38
CA VAL A 107 -17.95 -2.86 -26.62
C VAL A 107 -17.28 -2.15 -27.79
N PHE A 108 -16.99 -2.93 -28.82
CA PHE A 108 -16.43 -2.45 -30.10
C PHE A 108 -17.41 -2.72 -31.21
N LYS A 109 -17.50 -1.81 -32.17
CA LYS A 109 -18.23 -1.96 -33.43
C LYS A 109 -17.26 -2.13 -34.58
N VAL A 110 -17.54 -3.09 -35.45
CA VAL A 110 -16.78 -3.36 -36.67
C VAL A 110 -17.19 -2.36 -37.76
N LEU A 111 -16.22 -1.70 -38.36
CA LEU A 111 -16.42 -0.71 -39.43
C LEU A 111 -16.18 -1.27 -40.85
N LYS A 112 -15.36 -2.34 -40.94
CA LYS A 112 -14.99 -2.98 -42.21
C LYS A 112 -15.04 -4.50 -42.08
N ASP A 113 -15.39 -5.20 -43.11
CA ASP A 113 -15.38 -6.65 -43.15
C ASP A 113 -13.96 -7.22 -42.92
N GLY A 114 -13.86 -8.32 -42.18
CA GLY A 114 -12.58 -8.93 -41.83
C GLY A 114 -11.68 -8.02 -40.97
N PRO A 115 -12.17 -7.51 -39.85
CA PRO A 115 -11.47 -6.49 -39.07
C PRO A 115 -10.10 -6.92 -38.60
N PHE A 116 -9.85 -8.20 -38.45
CA PHE A 116 -8.60 -8.82 -37.96
C PHE A 116 -7.80 -9.55 -39.03
N THR A 117 -8.14 -9.36 -40.32
CA THR A 117 -7.45 -10.01 -41.44
C THR A 117 -6.07 -9.39 -41.67
N GLY A 118 -5.03 -10.23 -41.80
CA GLY A 118 -3.67 -9.78 -42.11
C GLY A 118 -2.83 -9.36 -40.90
N THR A 119 -3.28 -9.65 -39.67
CA THR A 119 -2.51 -9.42 -38.47
C THR A 119 -1.64 -10.65 -38.19
N ASP A 120 -0.37 -10.42 -37.83
CA ASP A 120 0.58 -11.47 -37.37
C ASP A 120 0.52 -11.67 -35.85
N GLU A 121 -0.35 -10.92 -35.16
CA GLU A 121 -0.50 -10.98 -33.71
C GLU A 121 -1.16 -12.28 -33.25
N THR A 122 -0.64 -12.80 -32.16
CA THR A 122 -1.05 -14.11 -31.60
C THR A 122 -1.90 -13.99 -30.34
N ASP A 123 -2.12 -12.77 -29.86
CA ASP A 123 -2.93 -12.47 -28.69
C ASP A 123 -4.06 -11.47 -29.00
N GLU A 124 -5.10 -11.52 -28.20
CA GLU A 124 -6.30 -10.70 -28.36
C GLU A 124 -6.01 -9.19 -28.25
N PHE A 125 -5.06 -8.81 -27.39
CA PHE A 125 -4.66 -7.42 -27.22
C PHE A 125 -4.00 -6.88 -28.50
N GLY A 126 -3.12 -7.65 -29.10
CA GLY A 126 -2.42 -7.27 -30.33
C GLY A 126 -3.39 -7.04 -31.48
N ILE A 127 -4.29 -8.02 -31.73
CA ILE A 127 -5.27 -7.92 -32.82
C ILE A 127 -6.24 -6.73 -32.66
N VAL A 128 -6.71 -6.47 -31.42
CA VAL A 128 -7.58 -5.32 -31.14
C VAL A 128 -6.83 -3.99 -31.35
N SER A 129 -5.59 -3.90 -30.87
CA SER A 129 -4.76 -2.70 -31.01
C SER A 129 -4.49 -2.37 -32.48
N GLU A 130 -4.14 -3.36 -33.28
CA GLU A 130 -3.93 -3.18 -34.73
C GLU A 130 -5.22 -2.80 -35.45
N ALA A 131 -6.35 -3.45 -35.15
CA ALA A 131 -7.62 -3.16 -35.76
C ALA A 131 -8.13 -1.74 -35.40
N VAL A 132 -7.88 -1.26 -34.17
CA VAL A 132 -8.17 0.14 -33.81
C VAL A 132 -7.25 1.10 -34.58
N ALA A 133 -5.95 0.81 -34.65
CA ALA A 133 -4.99 1.64 -35.39
C ALA A 133 -5.31 1.71 -36.89
N ALA A 134 -5.80 0.62 -37.46
CA ALA A 134 -6.23 0.55 -38.88
C ALA A 134 -7.62 1.16 -39.14
N ASN A 135 -8.31 1.65 -38.13
CA ASN A 135 -9.70 2.11 -38.19
C ASN A 135 -10.68 1.05 -38.77
N ASN A 136 -10.45 -0.19 -38.43
CA ASN A 136 -11.34 -1.30 -38.78
C ASN A 136 -12.44 -1.48 -37.73
N ILE A 137 -12.17 -1.08 -36.49
CA ILE A 137 -13.08 -1.14 -35.34
C ILE A 137 -13.07 0.18 -34.59
N ARG A 138 -14.15 0.47 -33.84
CA ARG A 138 -14.21 1.62 -32.91
C ARG A 138 -14.86 1.21 -31.59
N MET A 139 -14.52 1.87 -30.54
CA MET A 139 -15.22 1.75 -29.26
C MET A 139 -16.62 2.38 -29.38
N VAL A 140 -17.61 1.74 -28.74
CA VAL A 140 -18.99 2.22 -28.72
C VAL A 140 -19.34 2.64 -27.28
N SER A 141 -19.36 3.94 -27.07
CA SER A 141 -19.81 4.58 -25.82
C SER A 141 -20.66 5.81 -26.11
N ASP A 142 -21.28 5.84 -27.31
CA ASP A 142 -22.06 6.99 -27.77
C ASP A 142 -23.31 7.17 -26.92
N ALA A 143 -23.76 8.42 -26.73
CA ALA A 143 -25.06 8.69 -26.13
C ALA A 143 -26.19 8.09 -27.02
N ALA A 144 -27.21 7.58 -26.37
CA ALA A 144 -28.37 7.06 -27.06
C ALA A 144 -29.14 8.20 -27.75
N VAL A 145 -29.73 7.90 -28.89
CA VAL A 145 -30.67 8.82 -29.53
C VAL A 145 -31.89 9.04 -28.64
N THR A 146 -32.41 10.27 -28.61
CA THR A 146 -33.52 10.65 -27.73
C THR A 146 -34.77 9.78 -27.92
N GLU A 147 -35.01 9.34 -29.11
CA GLU A 147 -36.13 8.46 -29.47
C GLU A 147 -36.15 7.12 -28.74
N LYS A 148 -35.00 6.63 -28.26
CA LYS A 148 -34.91 5.41 -27.41
C LYS A 148 -35.61 5.57 -26.06
N PHE A 149 -35.76 6.80 -25.56
CA PHE A 149 -36.35 7.11 -24.27
C PHE A 149 -37.73 7.76 -24.34
N GLU A 150 -38.20 8.09 -25.57
CA GLU A 150 -39.43 8.82 -25.83
C GLU A 150 -40.49 7.95 -26.54
N GLY A 151 -41.04 6.95 -25.91
CA GLY A 151 -42.07 6.15 -26.55
C GLY A 151 -42.70 5.15 -25.63
N PRO A 152 -43.84 4.54 -25.97
CA PRO A 152 -44.47 3.52 -25.17
C PRO A 152 -43.61 2.23 -25.06
N ASP A 153 -42.72 2.01 -26.01
CA ASP A 153 -41.72 0.90 -26.03
C ASP A 153 -40.31 1.40 -25.74
N SER A 154 -40.19 2.51 -24.97
CA SER A 154 -38.89 3.09 -24.63
C SER A 154 -38.09 2.16 -23.75
N ASP A 155 -36.77 2.11 -24.00
CA ASP A 155 -35.84 1.40 -23.12
C ASP A 155 -35.90 1.98 -21.68
N PRO A 156 -35.87 1.15 -20.66
CA PRO A 156 -35.85 1.65 -19.29
C PRO A 156 -34.59 2.49 -19.05
N ILE A 157 -34.75 3.59 -18.31
CA ILE A 157 -33.62 4.43 -17.87
C ILE A 157 -32.71 3.56 -17.02
N THR A 158 -31.42 3.57 -17.34
CA THR A 158 -30.41 2.80 -16.59
C THR A 158 -30.22 3.40 -15.19
N GLU A 159 -30.21 2.53 -14.19
CA GLU A 159 -30.10 2.92 -12.78
C GLU A 159 -28.67 2.75 -12.29
N ALA A 160 -28.13 3.77 -11.62
CA ALA A 160 -26.94 3.63 -10.80
C ALA A 160 -27.31 3.11 -9.44
N SER A 161 -26.57 2.15 -8.95
CA SER A 161 -26.77 1.58 -7.61
C SER A 161 -25.53 1.72 -6.73
N PHE A 162 -25.72 1.59 -5.43
CA PHE A 162 -24.62 1.50 -4.49
C PHE A 162 -24.89 0.37 -3.49
N LYS A 163 -23.81 -0.27 -3.05
CA LYS A 163 -23.84 -1.33 -2.07
C LYS A 163 -22.96 -0.93 -0.88
N ILE A 164 -23.46 -1.14 0.32
CA ILE A 164 -22.71 -0.91 1.55
C ILE A 164 -22.33 -2.24 2.14
N ASP A 165 -21.03 -2.54 2.17
CA ASP A 165 -20.49 -3.72 2.82
C ASP A 165 -19.92 -3.34 4.19
N LYS A 166 -20.16 -4.19 5.19
CA LYS A 166 -19.61 -4.05 6.54
C LYS A 166 -18.60 -5.13 6.82
N TRP A 167 -17.40 -4.74 7.20
CA TRP A 167 -16.28 -5.61 7.53
C TRP A 167 -15.96 -5.47 9.01
N GLN A 168 -15.62 -6.56 9.65
CA GLN A 168 -15.28 -6.55 11.06
C GLN A 168 -13.87 -7.07 11.26
N THR A 169 -13.13 -6.38 12.12
CA THR A 169 -11.76 -6.74 12.48
C THR A 169 -11.64 -6.70 14.00
N GLN A 170 -11.11 -7.77 14.58
CA GLN A 170 -10.88 -7.83 16.01
C GLN A 170 -9.61 -7.06 16.39
N VAL A 171 -9.68 -6.32 17.49
CA VAL A 171 -8.54 -5.64 18.08
C VAL A 171 -7.60 -6.68 18.69
N LYS A 172 -6.34 -6.64 18.30
CA LYS A 172 -5.26 -7.49 18.82
C LYS A 172 -4.42 -6.71 19.83
N SER A 173 -3.65 -7.41 20.65
CA SER A 173 -2.79 -6.81 21.67
C SER A 173 -1.34 -7.16 21.40
N ARG A 174 -0.45 -6.18 21.53
CA ARG A 174 0.99 -6.37 21.65
C ARG A 174 1.43 -5.99 23.04
N LYS A 175 2.32 -6.75 23.63
CA LYS A 175 2.84 -6.51 24.96
C LYS A 175 4.34 -6.66 24.93
N LEU A 176 5.01 -5.71 25.55
CA LEU A 176 6.45 -5.72 25.73
C LEU A 176 6.73 -5.49 27.21
N LYS A 177 7.69 -6.20 27.77
CA LYS A 177 8.10 -6.10 29.17
C LYS A 177 9.61 -6.01 29.24
N THR A 178 10.11 -5.16 30.09
CA THR A 178 11.53 -5.15 30.51
C THR A 178 11.64 -5.23 32.00
N ASP A 179 12.68 -5.91 32.48
CA ASP A 179 13.00 -6.02 33.88
C ASP A 179 14.19 -5.10 34.20
N LEU A 180 14.07 -4.35 35.26
CA LEU A 180 15.10 -3.45 35.75
C LEU A 180 15.56 -3.90 37.15
N THR A 181 16.87 -4.01 37.36
CA THR A 181 17.38 -4.24 38.70
C THR A 181 17.43 -2.93 39.49
N VAL A 182 17.18 -3.01 40.79
CA VAL A 182 17.22 -1.82 41.68
C VAL A 182 18.60 -1.18 41.64
N GLU A 183 19.65 -2.01 41.62
CA GLU A 183 21.04 -1.57 41.57
C GLU A 183 21.32 -0.77 40.25
N LEU A 184 20.84 -1.26 39.10
CA LEU A 184 21.01 -0.56 37.85
C LEU A 184 20.24 0.78 37.83
N ALA A 185 19.05 0.82 38.45
CA ALA A 185 18.30 2.07 38.57
C ALA A 185 19.08 3.11 39.40
N GLN A 186 19.66 2.69 40.54
CA GLN A 186 20.48 3.54 41.37
C GLN A 186 21.74 4.04 40.66
N ASP A 187 22.39 3.16 39.89
CA ASP A 187 23.58 3.52 39.13
C ASP A 187 23.26 4.52 38.02
N LEU A 188 22.11 4.38 37.37
CA LEU A 188 21.64 5.34 36.34
C LEU A 188 21.31 6.70 36.96
N GLU A 189 20.58 6.72 38.09
CA GLU A 189 20.28 7.96 38.83
C GLU A 189 21.54 8.65 39.34
N ALA A 190 22.52 7.88 39.85
CA ALA A 190 23.82 8.42 40.28
C ALA A 190 24.59 9.08 39.10
N ASN A 191 24.36 8.64 37.87
CA ASN A 191 24.94 9.22 36.69
C ASN A 191 24.07 10.36 36.04
N GLY A 192 22.95 10.73 36.69
CA GLY A 192 22.09 11.82 36.27
C GLY A 192 21.08 11.44 35.18
N PHE A 193 20.82 10.16 35.00
CA PHE A 193 19.75 9.67 34.13
C PHE A 193 18.50 9.35 34.95
N ASP A 194 17.33 9.75 34.49
CA ASP A 194 16.06 9.30 35.01
C ASP A 194 15.78 7.89 34.43
N ALA A 195 15.99 6.87 35.25
CA ALA A 195 15.89 5.47 34.84
C ALA A 195 14.48 5.10 34.36
N PRO A 196 13.37 5.46 35.03
CA PRO A 196 12.02 5.23 34.53
C PRO A 196 11.73 5.88 33.18
N GLU A 197 12.03 7.17 33.02
CA GLU A 197 11.78 7.91 31.75
C GLU A 197 12.54 7.28 30.58
N LEU A 198 13.81 6.89 30.81
CA LEU A 198 14.63 6.26 29.77
C LEU A 198 14.07 4.92 29.32
N ILE A 199 13.54 4.13 30.24
CA ILE A 199 12.97 2.80 29.94
C ILE A 199 11.64 2.94 29.22
N ASP A 200 10.80 3.88 29.64
CA ASP A 200 9.53 4.15 28.97
C ASP A 200 9.75 4.60 27.52
N ASP A 201 10.69 5.50 27.27
CA ASP A 201 11.07 5.92 25.93
C ASP A 201 11.62 4.76 25.07
N LEU A 202 12.45 3.89 25.68
CA LEU A 202 12.99 2.73 24.99
C LEU A 202 11.89 1.74 24.59
N LEU A 203 10.99 1.42 25.55
CA LEU A 203 9.87 0.51 25.29
C LEU A 203 8.89 1.07 24.25
N ALA A 204 8.60 2.36 24.32
CA ALA A 204 7.74 3.03 23.35
C ALA A 204 8.35 2.97 21.93
N THR A 205 9.65 3.23 21.82
CA THR A 205 10.39 3.17 20.55
C THR A 205 10.41 1.76 19.96
N GLU A 206 10.75 0.75 20.76
CA GLU A 206 10.75 -0.66 20.30
C GLU A 206 9.35 -1.12 19.90
N MET A 207 8.32 -0.73 20.64
CA MET A 207 6.93 -1.06 20.30
C MET A 207 6.50 -0.40 18.99
N ALA A 208 6.85 0.86 18.78
CA ALA A 208 6.54 1.59 17.55
C ALA A 208 7.26 1.00 16.33
N GLU A 209 8.54 0.62 16.48
CA GLU A 209 9.28 -0.10 15.43
C GLU A 209 8.64 -1.46 15.10
N ASP A 210 8.17 -2.17 16.11
CA ASP A 210 7.54 -3.49 15.93
C ASP A 210 6.17 -3.37 15.22
N ILE A 211 5.40 -2.33 15.52
CA ILE A 211 4.16 -2.00 14.79
C ILE A 211 4.48 -1.61 13.34
N ASN A 212 5.50 -0.80 13.11
CA ASN A 212 5.93 -0.43 11.77
C ASN A 212 6.31 -1.66 10.92
N LYS A 213 7.04 -2.61 11.49
CA LYS A 213 7.38 -3.88 10.83
C LYS A 213 6.14 -4.71 10.50
N ASP A 214 5.19 -4.82 11.42
CA ASP A 214 3.94 -5.56 11.21
C ASP A 214 3.12 -4.98 10.04
N ILE A 215 3.01 -3.66 10.00
CA ILE A 215 2.29 -2.96 8.94
C ILE A 215 2.98 -3.14 7.59
N LEU A 216 4.32 -3.02 7.54
CA LEU A 216 5.08 -3.21 6.29
C LEU A 216 4.98 -4.66 5.78
N GLN A 217 5.10 -5.65 6.66
CA GLN A 217 4.93 -7.06 6.31
C GLN A 217 3.51 -7.36 5.79
N SER A 218 2.51 -6.77 6.43
CA SER A 218 1.11 -6.89 6.00
C SER A 218 0.89 -6.22 4.64
N LEU A 219 1.49 -5.06 4.39
CA LEU A 219 1.44 -4.36 3.11
C LEU A 219 2.10 -5.19 2.00
N ILE A 220 3.26 -5.78 2.25
CA ILE A 220 3.95 -6.71 1.33
C ILE A 220 3.06 -7.91 1.00
N THR A 221 2.38 -8.46 2.00
CA THR A 221 1.53 -9.63 1.84
C THR A 221 0.30 -9.32 0.99
N VAL A 222 -0.39 -8.24 1.28
CA VAL A 222 -1.67 -7.88 0.67
C VAL A 222 -1.52 -7.30 -0.74
N SER A 223 -0.42 -6.59 -1.02
CA SER A 223 -0.19 -5.95 -2.32
C SER A 223 -0.27 -6.93 -3.49
N SER A 224 -0.95 -6.55 -4.56
CA SER A 224 -0.99 -7.34 -5.79
C SER A 224 0.40 -7.47 -6.41
N ARG A 225 0.65 -8.57 -7.10
CA ARG A 225 1.95 -8.82 -7.75
C ARG A 225 1.94 -8.26 -9.16
N PHE A 226 2.90 -7.38 -9.44
CA PHE A 226 3.07 -6.83 -10.79
C PHE A 226 3.77 -7.85 -11.68
N LYS A 227 3.06 -8.32 -12.71
CA LYS A 227 3.55 -9.33 -13.64
C LYS A 227 3.57 -8.77 -15.04
N VAL A 228 4.70 -8.88 -15.72
CA VAL A 228 4.86 -8.51 -17.13
C VAL A 228 5.44 -9.72 -17.86
N THR A 229 4.77 -10.15 -18.91
CA THR A 229 5.14 -11.31 -19.71
C THR A 229 6.57 -11.19 -20.25
N GLY A 230 7.36 -12.22 -20.05
CA GLY A 230 8.75 -12.28 -20.50
C GLY A 230 9.77 -11.48 -19.67
N VAL A 231 9.33 -10.67 -18.72
CA VAL A 231 10.21 -9.81 -17.89
C VAL A 231 10.05 -10.10 -16.40
N SER A 232 8.81 -10.13 -15.91
CA SER A 232 8.50 -10.40 -14.49
C SER A 232 7.33 -11.36 -14.32
N ASP A 233 7.31 -12.47 -15.03
CA ASP A 233 6.23 -13.47 -15.05
C ASP A 233 5.84 -13.98 -13.65
N LYS A 234 6.80 -14.06 -12.75
CA LYS A 234 6.62 -14.46 -11.35
C LYS A 234 6.46 -13.30 -10.38
N GLY A 235 6.31 -12.06 -10.88
CA GLY A 235 6.28 -10.86 -10.05
C GLY A 235 7.66 -10.47 -9.49
N VAL A 236 8.75 -10.93 -10.11
CA VAL A 236 10.13 -10.62 -9.72
C VAL A 236 10.89 -10.12 -10.95
N LEU A 237 11.45 -8.92 -10.84
CA LEU A 237 12.31 -8.32 -11.86
C LEU A 237 13.76 -8.74 -11.62
N ASP A 238 14.39 -9.34 -12.61
CA ASP A 238 15.80 -9.75 -12.54
C ASP A 238 16.71 -8.65 -13.10
N LEU A 239 17.40 -7.93 -12.23
CA LEU A 239 18.38 -6.90 -12.57
C LEU A 239 19.83 -7.40 -12.54
N THR A 240 20.06 -8.69 -12.27
CA THR A 240 21.40 -9.25 -12.19
C THR A 240 22.13 -9.30 -13.55
N LYS A 241 21.38 -9.23 -14.63
CA LYS A 241 21.90 -9.25 -16.00
C LYS A 241 22.34 -7.89 -16.54
N GLN A 242 22.06 -6.82 -15.78
CA GLN A 242 22.41 -5.47 -16.18
C GLN A 242 23.70 -5.06 -15.48
N ASP A 243 24.69 -4.69 -16.27
CA ASP A 243 26.06 -4.48 -15.80
C ASP A 243 26.29 -3.12 -15.14
N SER A 244 25.38 -2.15 -15.32
CA SER A 244 25.55 -0.80 -14.78
C SER A 244 24.39 -0.37 -13.90
N ALA A 245 24.68 0.33 -12.79
CA ALA A 245 23.69 0.89 -11.87
C ALA A 245 22.70 1.87 -12.55
N PRO A 246 23.10 2.74 -13.49
CA PRO A 246 22.16 3.59 -14.22
C PRO A 246 21.10 2.81 -15.00
N GLU A 247 21.46 1.73 -15.66
CA GLU A 247 20.53 0.88 -16.41
C GLU A 247 19.58 0.12 -15.48
N GLN A 248 20.09 -0.41 -14.37
CA GLN A 248 19.27 -1.06 -13.34
C GLN A 248 18.23 -0.09 -12.78
N GLY A 249 18.65 1.11 -12.42
CA GLY A 249 17.75 2.13 -11.89
C GLY A 249 16.77 2.64 -12.93
N ARG A 250 17.16 2.79 -14.19
CA ARG A 250 16.26 3.19 -15.28
C ARG A 250 15.15 2.15 -15.49
N THR A 251 15.52 0.88 -15.52
CA THR A 251 14.55 -0.22 -15.64
C THR A 251 13.61 -0.25 -14.43
N LEU A 252 14.15 -0.17 -13.22
CA LEU A 252 13.35 -0.16 -12.00
C LEU A 252 12.39 1.04 -11.96
N TYR A 253 12.86 2.24 -12.31
CA TYR A 253 12.03 3.44 -12.36
C TYR A 253 10.90 3.32 -13.39
N ARG A 254 11.18 2.76 -14.57
CA ARG A 254 10.15 2.48 -15.58
C ARG A 254 9.05 1.60 -15.00
N PHE A 255 9.40 0.51 -14.33
CA PHE A 255 8.41 -0.38 -13.71
C PHE A 255 7.62 0.29 -12.58
N ILE A 256 8.24 1.18 -11.81
CA ILE A 256 7.52 1.99 -10.81
C ILE A 256 6.45 2.86 -11.49
N CYS A 257 6.77 3.49 -12.60
CA CYS A 257 5.80 4.27 -13.37
C CYS A 257 4.67 3.40 -13.96
N GLU A 258 4.99 2.22 -14.46
CA GLU A 258 4.00 1.26 -14.94
C GLU A 258 3.10 0.73 -13.82
N MET A 259 3.66 0.44 -12.63
CA MET A 259 2.89 0.06 -11.44
C MET A 259 1.94 1.18 -11.01
N ASN A 260 2.39 2.45 -11.03
CA ASN A 260 1.53 3.59 -10.75
C ASN A 260 0.37 3.68 -11.75
N SER A 261 0.64 3.49 -13.03
CA SER A 261 -0.39 3.45 -14.07
C SER A 261 -1.38 2.29 -13.85
N ALA A 262 -0.89 1.11 -13.45
CA ALA A 262 -1.74 -0.04 -13.14
C ALA A 262 -2.68 0.23 -11.95
N VAL A 263 -2.17 0.85 -10.88
CA VAL A 263 -2.99 1.28 -9.75
C VAL A 263 -4.05 2.28 -10.19
N GLN A 264 -3.68 3.28 -10.99
CA GLN A 264 -4.60 4.29 -11.48
C GLN A 264 -5.70 3.69 -12.37
N ARG A 265 -5.35 2.73 -13.23
CA ARG A 265 -6.31 2.02 -14.07
C ARG A 265 -7.34 1.23 -13.27
N ASN A 266 -6.90 0.60 -12.17
CA ASN A 266 -7.74 -0.28 -11.37
C ASN A 266 -8.61 0.47 -10.34
N THR A 267 -8.14 1.63 -9.85
CA THR A 267 -8.76 2.33 -8.73
C THR A 267 -9.16 3.76 -9.04
N SER A 268 -8.79 4.30 -10.20
CA SER A 268 -8.87 5.72 -10.58
C SER A 268 -8.06 6.68 -9.70
N TYR A 269 -7.38 6.19 -8.67
CA TYR A 269 -6.44 6.97 -7.86
C TYR A 269 -5.03 6.81 -8.42
N SER A 270 -4.31 7.92 -8.57
CA SER A 270 -2.86 7.84 -8.79
C SER A 270 -2.16 7.38 -7.51
N GLY A 271 -1.07 6.66 -7.65
CA GLY A 271 -0.22 6.30 -6.51
C GLY A 271 0.21 7.54 -5.73
N THR A 272 0.21 7.45 -4.42
CA THR A 272 0.59 8.55 -3.52
C THR A 272 1.91 8.31 -2.84
N TYR A 273 2.39 7.07 -2.81
CA TYR A 273 3.66 6.71 -2.20
C TYR A 273 4.32 5.52 -2.90
N ALA A 274 5.62 5.43 -2.75
CA ALA A 274 6.40 4.24 -3.08
C ALA A 274 7.20 3.79 -1.86
N VAL A 275 7.29 2.47 -1.64
CA VAL A 275 8.15 1.87 -0.60
C VAL A 275 9.16 0.97 -1.28
N ALA A 276 10.40 1.05 -0.90
CA ALA A 276 11.46 0.20 -1.44
C ALA A 276 12.38 -0.33 -0.35
N SER A 277 12.98 -1.51 -0.58
CA SER A 277 14.09 -1.98 0.25
C SER A 277 15.29 -1.03 0.14
N THR A 278 16.16 -1.04 1.14
CA THR A 278 17.36 -0.18 1.18
C THR A 278 18.22 -0.29 -0.08
N ARG A 279 18.36 -1.49 -0.62
CA ARG A 279 19.17 -1.74 -1.82
C ARG A 279 18.50 -1.18 -3.09
N CYS A 280 17.19 -1.35 -3.22
CA CYS A 280 16.44 -0.78 -4.34
C CYS A 280 16.45 0.75 -4.29
N ALA A 281 16.30 1.34 -3.10
CA ALA A 281 16.42 2.78 -2.91
C ALA A 281 17.81 3.30 -3.28
N ALA A 282 18.87 2.58 -2.90
CA ALA A 282 20.24 2.92 -3.27
C ALA A 282 20.49 2.88 -4.79
N VAL A 283 19.95 1.88 -5.48
CA VAL A 283 20.02 1.78 -6.96
C VAL A 283 19.32 2.96 -7.63
N LEU A 284 18.14 3.34 -7.14
CA LEU A 284 17.41 4.50 -7.65
C LEU A 284 18.16 5.81 -7.40
N ALA A 285 18.75 5.98 -6.23
CA ALA A 285 19.57 7.15 -5.90
C ALA A 285 20.82 7.24 -6.77
N ALA A 286 21.55 6.11 -6.92
CA ALA A 286 22.77 6.06 -7.73
C ALA A 286 22.52 6.34 -9.22
N SER A 287 21.34 6.02 -9.71
CA SER A 287 20.96 6.23 -11.12
C SER A 287 20.40 7.63 -11.42
N GLY A 288 20.22 8.49 -10.39
CA GLY A 288 19.75 9.86 -10.57
C GLY A 288 18.22 10.01 -10.72
N TRP A 289 17.44 8.96 -10.51
CA TRP A 289 15.98 9.01 -10.56
C TRP A 289 15.31 9.41 -9.25
N LEU A 290 16.10 9.56 -8.18
CA LEU A 290 15.64 9.95 -6.86
C LEU A 290 16.31 11.27 -6.44
N MET A 291 15.48 12.24 -6.10
CA MET A 291 15.92 13.50 -5.50
C MET A 291 15.94 13.36 -3.97
N GLN A 292 17.13 13.46 -3.39
CA GLN A 292 17.34 13.36 -1.93
C GLN A 292 17.54 14.73 -1.25
N LYS A 293 17.66 15.79 -2.04
CA LYS A 293 17.93 17.12 -1.51
C LYS A 293 16.66 17.69 -0.87
N ASN A 294 16.73 17.93 0.43
CA ASN A 294 15.61 18.48 1.19
C ASN A 294 15.58 20.01 1.03
N ASP A 295 14.69 20.49 0.19
CA ASP A 295 14.35 21.91 0.00
C ASP A 295 12.98 22.28 0.60
N GLY A 296 12.45 21.42 1.49
CA GLY A 296 11.15 21.58 2.11
C GLY A 296 9.99 20.90 1.35
N THR A 297 10.24 20.29 0.20
CA THR A 297 9.21 19.58 -0.59
C THR A 297 9.11 18.10 -0.26
N ILE A 298 10.14 17.54 0.39
CA ILE A 298 10.20 16.12 0.74
C ILE A 298 9.52 15.92 2.10
N PRO A 299 8.57 14.97 2.23
CA PRO A 299 8.02 14.58 3.52
C PRO A 299 9.12 14.16 4.50
N GLU A 300 8.99 14.51 5.77
CA GLU A 300 10.03 14.31 6.79
C GLU A 300 10.49 12.85 6.91
N ASN A 301 9.56 11.91 6.77
CA ASN A 301 9.82 10.47 6.87
C ASN A 301 10.26 9.84 5.54
N ALA A 302 10.14 10.54 4.42
CA ALA A 302 10.53 10.02 3.11
C ALA A 302 12.05 9.99 2.95
N TYR A 303 12.54 9.01 2.20
CA TYR A 303 13.94 8.89 1.81
C TYR A 303 14.31 9.87 0.68
N GLY A 304 13.34 10.20 -0.16
CA GLY A 304 13.46 11.12 -1.27
C GLY A 304 12.19 11.20 -2.10
N ILE A 305 12.21 11.95 -3.17
CA ILE A 305 11.12 12.03 -4.14
C ILE A 305 11.63 11.52 -5.49
N LEU A 306 10.86 10.62 -6.10
CA LEU A 306 11.10 10.16 -7.46
C LEU A 306 10.77 11.26 -8.47
N ASN A 307 11.39 11.23 -9.64
CA ASN A 307 11.18 12.24 -10.69
C ASN A 307 9.72 12.35 -11.17
N ASN A 308 8.88 11.33 -10.92
CA ASN A 308 7.43 11.38 -11.18
C ASN A 308 6.62 12.01 -10.05
N GLY A 309 7.26 12.55 -9.02
CA GLY A 309 6.62 13.20 -7.88
C GLY A 309 6.20 12.28 -6.74
N LEU A 310 6.42 10.96 -6.83
CA LEU A 310 6.11 10.03 -5.76
C LEU A 310 7.16 10.09 -4.65
N PRO A 311 6.78 10.32 -3.39
CA PRO A 311 7.69 10.15 -2.26
C PRO A 311 8.08 8.68 -2.11
N LEU A 312 9.37 8.44 -1.94
CA LEU A 312 9.94 7.11 -1.73
C LEU A 312 10.27 6.93 -0.25
N TYR A 313 9.71 5.92 0.35
CA TYR A 313 10.00 5.48 1.72
C TYR A 313 10.92 4.28 1.68
N CYS A 314 11.86 4.23 2.62
CA CYS A 314 12.85 3.16 2.68
C CYS A 314 12.53 2.18 3.81
N ASP A 315 12.34 0.91 3.48
CA ASP A 315 12.23 -0.16 4.46
C ASP A 315 13.63 -0.72 4.77
N THR A 316 14.07 -0.47 6.00
CA THR A 316 15.40 -0.89 6.48
C THR A 316 15.44 -2.31 7.02
N ASN A 317 14.28 -2.91 7.27
CA ASN A 317 14.18 -4.19 7.98
C ASN A 317 13.81 -5.37 7.09
N SER A 318 13.59 -5.14 5.79
CA SER A 318 13.17 -6.20 4.87
C SER A 318 14.31 -7.17 4.54
N PRO A 319 14.06 -8.48 4.63
CA PRO A 319 15.01 -9.50 4.19
C PRO A 319 15.01 -9.70 2.67
N ILE A 320 14.07 -9.10 1.95
CA ILE A 320 13.91 -9.23 0.50
C ILE A 320 14.03 -7.87 -0.18
N ASP A 321 14.49 -7.88 -1.43
CA ASP A 321 14.51 -6.68 -2.26
C ASP A 321 13.18 -6.54 -3.01
N TYR A 322 12.51 -5.41 -2.83
CA TYR A 322 11.19 -5.15 -3.42
C TYR A 322 10.92 -3.66 -3.59
N VAL A 323 9.92 -3.37 -4.39
CA VAL A 323 9.29 -2.04 -4.49
C VAL A 323 7.78 -2.20 -4.47
N ILE A 324 7.10 -1.36 -3.71
CA ILE A 324 5.64 -1.24 -3.67
C ILE A 324 5.25 0.17 -4.09
N VAL A 325 4.23 0.28 -4.92
CA VAL A 325 3.53 1.54 -5.19
C VAL A 325 2.13 1.39 -4.65
N GLY A 326 1.70 2.34 -3.84
CA GLY A 326 0.39 2.29 -3.20
C GLY A 326 -0.31 3.64 -3.19
N VAL A 327 -1.55 3.60 -2.73
CA VAL A 327 -2.44 4.75 -2.61
C VAL A 327 -2.83 4.95 -1.16
N LYS A 328 -2.71 6.19 -0.70
CA LYS A 328 -3.38 6.73 0.48
C LYS A 328 -4.07 8.00 0.03
N ALA A 329 -5.38 7.96 -0.14
CA ALA A 329 -6.18 9.06 -0.64
C ALA A 329 -7.22 9.49 0.38
N GLU A 330 -7.70 10.72 0.26
CA GLU A 330 -8.82 11.21 1.05
C GLU A 330 -10.13 10.91 0.32
N PHE A 331 -11.12 10.41 1.07
CA PHE A 331 -12.45 10.15 0.58
C PHE A 331 -13.46 10.99 1.38
N GLY A 332 -14.33 11.71 0.67
CA GLY A 332 -15.40 12.50 1.31
C GLY A 332 -14.92 13.65 2.20
N GLY A 333 -13.65 14.08 2.09
CA GLY A 333 -13.12 15.28 2.73
C GLY A 333 -12.64 15.12 4.18
N LYS A 334 -12.75 13.93 4.79
CA LYS A 334 -12.25 13.67 6.16
C LYS A 334 -11.69 12.26 6.36
N GLU A 335 -12.03 11.30 5.51
CA GLU A 335 -11.64 9.92 5.71
C GLU A 335 -10.53 9.54 4.74
N THR A 336 -9.54 8.81 5.25
CA THR A 336 -8.43 8.31 4.44
C THR A 336 -8.72 6.88 4.01
N VAL A 337 -8.39 6.60 2.74
CA VAL A 337 -8.54 5.27 2.12
C VAL A 337 -7.16 4.80 1.68
N GLY A 338 -6.88 3.54 1.92
CA GLY A 338 -5.63 2.90 1.52
C GLY A 338 -5.80 1.39 1.34
N SER A 339 -4.73 0.70 1.03
CA SER A 339 -4.73 -0.77 0.95
C SER A 339 -4.93 -1.44 2.30
N LEU A 340 -4.44 -0.80 3.36
CA LEU A 340 -4.58 -1.22 4.75
C LEU A 340 -5.15 -0.09 5.61
N PHE A 341 -5.88 -0.48 6.65
CA PHE A 341 -6.37 0.41 7.70
C PHE A 341 -5.73 0.03 9.03
N TYR A 342 -5.10 0.99 9.66
CA TYR A 342 -4.59 0.90 11.01
C TYR A 342 -5.59 1.53 11.97
N ALA A 343 -6.15 0.75 12.89
CA ALA A 343 -7.15 1.20 13.85
C ALA A 343 -6.61 1.08 15.28
N PRO A 344 -5.97 2.12 15.84
CA PRO A 344 -5.55 2.14 17.22
C PRO A 344 -6.79 2.16 18.13
N TYR A 345 -6.70 1.38 19.23
CA TYR A 345 -7.75 1.32 20.25
C TYR A 345 -7.52 2.42 21.28
N THR A 346 -8.48 3.35 21.36
CA THR A 346 -8.33 4.56 22.16
C THR A 346 -9.23 4.61 23.40
N GLU A 347 -9.93 3.53 23.75
CA GLU A 347 -10.77 3.51 24.94
C GLU A 347 -9.93 3.61 26.21
N GLY A 348 -10.26 4.58 27.06
CA GLY A 348 -9.59 4.83 28.34
C GLY A 348 -8.27 5.59 28.26
N LEU A 349 -7.97 6.22 27.11
CA LEU A 349 -6.81 7.07 26.91
C LEU A 349 -7.24 8.52 26.65
N ASP A 350 -6.41 9.47 27.08
CA ASP A 350 -6.62 10.88 26.78
C ASP A 350 -6.53 11.12 25.26
N LEU A 351 -7.58 11.71 24.70
CA LEU A 351 -7.71 11.93 23.26
C LEU A 351 -6.84 13.06 22.72
N ASP A 352 -6.25 13.84 23.62
CA ASP A 352 -5.46 15.03 23.25
C ASP A 352 -4.01 14.68 22.88
N ASP A 353 -3.55 13.46 23.17
CA ASP A 353 -2.24 13.00 22.78
C ASP A 353 -2.32 11.89 21.72
N PRO A 354 -2.15 12.22 20.43
CA PRO A 354 -2.32 11.27 19.33
C PRO A 354 -1.19 10.22 19.24
N GLU A 355 -0.08 10.40 19.92
CA GLU A 355 1.09 9.53 19.82
C GLU A 355 1.09 8.39 20.85
N HIS A 356 0.36 8.52 21.95
CA HIS A 356 0.34 7.53 23.02
C HIS A 356 -0.84 6.58 22.94
N VAL A 357 -0.68 5.51 22.21
CA VAL A 357 -1.65 4.43 22.09
C VAL A 357 -1.21 3.22 22.91
N GLY A 358 -0.87 3.45 24.18
CA GLY A 358 -0.38 2.39 25.04
C GLY A 358 -0.68 2.65 26.52
N ALA A 359 -0.67 1.58 27.32
CA ALA A 359 -0.75 1.66 28.76
C ALA A 359 0.53 1.10 29.36
N PHE A 360 1.26 1.96 30.09
CA PHE A 360 2.40 1.57 30.89
C PHE A 360 1.94 1.03 32.24
N LYS A 361 2.58 -0.03 32.71
CA LYS A 361 2.36 -0.57 34.04
C LYS A 361 3.67 -1.01 34.66
N VAL A 362 3.99 -0.42 35.80
CA VAL A 362 5.11 -0.86 36.65
C VAL A 362 4.60 -1.94 37.57
N ILE A 363 5.28 -3.08 37.60
CA ILE A 363 4.98 -4.22 38.45
C ILE A 363 6.24 -4.52 39.25
N VAL A 364 6.14 -4.53 40.58
CA VAL A 364 7.25 -4.94 41.46
C VAL A 364 7.04 -6.39 41.81
N ASP A 365 8.04 -7.22 41.53
CA ASP A 365 8.02 -8.63 41.95
C ASP A 365 8.21 -8.71 43.48
N PRO A 366 7.25 -9.26 44.24
CA PRO A 366 7.33 -9.31 45.67
C PRO A 366 8.44 -10.25 46.20
N ALA A 367 8.96 -11.14 45.36
CA ALA A 367 10.01 -12.08 45.75
C ALA A 367 11.43 -11.48 45.59
N SER A 368 11.65 -10.72 44.54
CA SER A 368 12.95 -10.13 44.22
C SER A 368 13.04 -8.63 44.47
N LEU A 369 11.90 -7.98 44.74
CA LEU A 369 11.72 -6.52 44.81
C LEU A 369 12.18 -5.77 43.57
N GLN A 370 12.35 -6.48 42.47
CA GLN A 370 12.78 -5.88 41.20
C GLN A 370 11.57 -5.29 40.45
N PRO A 371 11.66 -4.04 40.02
CA PRO A 371 10.63 -3.44 39.17
C PRO A 371 10.71 -3.97 37.73
N SER A 372 9.56 -4.26 37.17
CA SER A 372 9.41 -4.53 35.77
C SER A 372 8.42 -3.56 35.15
N VAL A 373 8.77 -3.01 34.01
CA VAL A 373 7.92 -2.10 33.24
C VAL A 373 7.32 -2.86 32.07
N ALA A 374 6.01 -2.79 31.93
CA ALA A 374 5.28 -3.43 30.83
C ALA A 374 4.47 -2.40 30.05
N LEU A 375 4.60 -2.45 28.72
CA LEU A 375 3.81 -1.67 27.78
C LEU A 375 2.81 -2.58 27.07
N LEU A 376 1.56 -2.16 27.04
CA LEU A 376 0.48 -2.80 26.31
C LEU A 376 -0.06 -1.85 25.23
N VAL A 377 -0.01 -2.25 23.98
CA VAL A 377 -0.64 -1.55 22.87
C VAL A 377 -1.71 -2.44 22.24
N ARG A 378 -2.85 -1.84 21.92
CA ARG A 378 -3.97 -2.53 21.26
C ARG A 378 -4.32 -1.82 19.98
N TYR A 379 -4.40 -2.58 18.88
CA TYR A 379 -4.81 -2.07 17.58
C TYR A 379 -5.45 -3.17 16.73
N ALA A 380 -6.19 -2.75 15.73
CA ALA A 380 -6.67 -3.62 14.67
C ALA A 380 -5.99 -3.24 13.35
N LEU A 381 -5.57 -4.23 12.59
CA LEU A 381 -5.06 -4.06 11.25
C LEU A 381 -6.02 -4.76 10.30
N SER A 382 -6.58 -4.02 9.36
CA SER A 382 -7.59 -4.50 8.42
C SER A 382 -7.16 -4.23 6.99
N VAL A 383 -7.48 -5.17 6.11
CA VAL A 383 -7.29 -5.01 4.67
C VAL A 383 -8.47 -4.24 4.10
N ASN A 384 -8.23 -3.45 3.06
CA ASN A 384 -9.32 -2.79 2.34
C ASN A 384 -10.21 -3.84 1.67
N PRO A 385 -11.53 -3.78 1.88
CA PRO A 385 -12.48 -4.73 1.30
C PRO A 385 -12.54 -4.74 -0.22
N TYR A 386 -12.04 -3.72 -0.90
CA TYR A 386 -11.95 -3.69 -2.36
C TYR A 386 -10.78 -4.54 -2.84
N THR A 387 -10.99 -5.84 -2.86
CA THR A 387 -10.01 -6.82 -3.33
C THR A 387 -10.56 -7.58 -4.53
N VAL A 388 -9.69 -7.91 -5.47
CA VAL A 388 -10.05 -8.68 -6.67
C VAL A 388 -10.14 -10.16 -6.36
N GLY A 389 -11.13 -10.84 -6.95
CA GLY A 389 -11.21 -12.31 -6.95
C GLY A 389 -11.71 -12.91 -5.64
N LEU A 390 -12.46 -12.13 -4.84
CA LEU A 390 -13.31 -12.66 -3.79
C LEU A 390 -14.74 -12.70 -4.27
N ASP A 391 -15.36 -13.87 -4.22
CA ASP A 391 -16.79 -14.00 -4.43
C ASP A 391 -17.55 -13.24 -3.36
N GLU A 392 -18.74 -12.72 -3.69
CA GLU A 392 -19.53 -11.89 -2.75
C GLU A 392 -19.81 -12.60 -1.43
N ASP A 393 -20.02 -13.91 -1.45
CA ASP A 393 -20.28 -14.72 -0.27
C ASP A 393 -19.00 -14.92 0.56
N GLU A 394 -17.85 -15.11 -0.06
CA GLU A 394 -16.55 -15.13 0.61
C GLU A 394 -16.20 -13.78 1.25
N ALA A 395 -16.50 -12.68 0.55
CA ALA A 395 -16.28 -11.34 1.05
C ALA A 395 -17.10 -11.02 2.32
N ARG A 396 -18.27 -11.60 2.49
CA ARG A 396 -19.10 -11.42 3.69
C ARG A 396 -18.61 -12.16 4.92
N VAL A 397 -17.92 -13.26 4.72
CA VAL A 397 -17.49 -14.19 5.79
C VAL A 397 -16.04 -13.94 6.21
N ILE A 398 -15.23 -13.30 5.34
CA ILE A 398 -13.82 -13.05 5.62
C ILE A 398 -13.67 -12.01 6.71
N ASN A 399 -12.98 -12.40 7.79
CA ASN A 399 -12.41 -11.46 8.73
C ASN A 399 -11.37 -10.61 7.97
N ALA A 400 -11.57 -9.30 7.94
CA ALA A 400 -10.67 -8.38 7.23
C ALA A 400 -9.23 -8.36 7.81
N ALA A 401 -8.99 -9.03 8.93
CA ALA A 401 -7.67 -9.27 9.51
C ALA A 401 -7.02 -10.59 9.05
N ASP A 402 -7.68 -11.38 8.22
CA ASP A 402 -7.12 -12.62 7.66
C ASP A 402 -6.21 -12.30 6.47
N MET A 403 -4.95 -11.99 6.80
CA MET A 403 -3.94 -11.59 5.81
C MET A 403 -3.61 -12.71 4.83
N ASP A 404 -3.73 -13.98 5.24
CA ASP A 404 -3.41 -15.13 4.39
C ASP A 404 -4.40 -15.26 3.23
N LYS A 405 -5.67 -15.06 3.50
CA LYS A 405 -6.70 -15.07 2.46
C LYS A 405 -6.64 -13.84 1.55
N MET A 406 -6.16 -12.72 2.08
CA MET A 406 -6.05 -11.45 1.35
C MET A 406 -4.72 -11.27 0.63
N ALA A 407 -3.83 -12.27 0.68
CA ALA A 407 -2.50 -12.19 0.09
C ALA A 407 -2.54 -11.93 -1.42
N GLY A 408 -1.89 -10.85 -1.86
CA GLY A 408 -1.76 -10.49 -3.27
C GLY A 408 -3.04 -10.01 -3.96
N ARG A 409 -4.09 -9.67 -3.23
CA ARG A 409 -5.42 -9.34 -3.78
C ARG A 409 -5.76 -7.83 -3.75
N SER A 410 -4.97 -6.99 -3.10
CA SER A 410 -5.24 -5.54 -3.06
C SER A 410 -5.04 -4.90 -4.43
N GLN A 411 -6.00 -4.08 -4.85
CA GLN A 411 -5.86 -3.24 -6.04
C GLN A 411 -5.24 -1.87 -5.73
N MET A 412 -5.23 -1.45 -4.46
CA MET A 412 -4.72 -0.14 -4.04
C MET A 412 -3.22 -0.13 -3.77
N SER A 413 -2.58 -1.28 -3.82
CA SER A 413 -1.12 -1.39 -3.74
C SER A 413 -0.61 -2.51 -4.64
N VAL A 414 0.47 -2.25 -5.34
CA VAL A 414 1.11 -3.18 -6.28
C VAL A 414 2.56 -3.36 -5.87
N MET A 415 3.02 -4.61 -5.83
CA MET A 415 4.37 -4.98 -5.44
C MET A 415 5.12 -5.63 -6.61
N LEU A 416 6.38 -5.26 -6.74
CA LEU A 416 7.36 -5.90 -7.61
C LEU A 416 8.54 -6.37 -6.76
N GLY A 417 8.82 -7.68 -6.76
CA GLY A 417 10.06 -8.21 -6.21
C GLY A 417 11.23 -7.87 -7.13
N VAL A 418 12.39 -7.61 -6.56
CA VAL A 418 13.59 -7.25 -7.31
C VAL A 418 14.71 -8.23 -6.95
N LYS A 419 15.38 -8.76 -7.96
CA LYS A 419 16.56 -9.58 -7.76
C LYS A 419 17.80 -8.78 -8.14
N LEU A 420 18.60 -8.45 -7.14
CA LEU A 420 19.86 -7.75 -7.28
C LEU A 420 21.05 -8.70 -7.14
N PRO A 421 22.23 -8.34 -7.63
CA PRO A 421 23.45 -9.09 -7.39
C PRO A 421 23.69 -9.31 -5.89
N LYS A 422 24.09 -10.49 -5.48
CA LYS A 422 24.40 -10.78 -4.08
C LYS A 422 25.57 -9.94 -3.61
N LEU A 423 25.44 -9.33 -2.44
CA LEU A 423 26.59 -8.77 -1.74
C LEU A 423 27.43 -9.92 -1.18
N ILE A 424 28.73 -9.83 -1.35
CA ILE A 424 29.66 -10.73 -0.68
C ILE A 424 29.79 -10.17 0.73
N THR A 425 29.18 -10.87 1.69
CA THR A 425 29.40 -10.62 3.12
C THR A 425 30.42 -11.63 3.59
N ASP A 426 31.57 -11.15 4.05
CA ASP A 426 32.59 -11.98 4.69
C ASP A 426 32.07 -12.58 6.01
#